data_28e18257420edd0e776b5df3593782a2
#
_entry.id   28e18257420edd0e776b5df3593782a2
#
_cell.length_a   1.000
_cell.length_b   1.000
_cell.length_c   1.000
_cell.angle_alpha   90.00
_cell.angle_beta   90.00
_cell.angle_gamma   90.00
#
_symmetry.space_group_name_H-M   'P 1'
#
loop_
_entity.id
_entity.type
_entity.pdbx_description
1 polymer ?
#
loop_
_entity_poly.entity_id
_entity_poly.type
_entity_poly.pdbx_seq_one_letter_code
_entity_poly.pdbx_strand_id
1 'polypeptide(L)' 'MEHTTFTVKGMKCEHCEARVEQALKNTDGVEAAKADRAKCTVEVDYDPAAVTPTDILDRIEDCGYEASL' A
#
# COMPACT_ATOMS: atom_id res chain seq x y z
N MET A 1 -10.27 1.49 -12.92
CA MET A 1 -9.58 1.24 -11.65
C MET A 1 -8.98 -0.15 -11.62
N GLU A 2 -7.74 -0.24 -11.25
CA GLU A 2 -7.06 -1.51 -11.06
C GLU A 2 -6.99 -1.85 -9.59
N HIS A 3 -7.03 -3.13 -9.27
CA HIS A 3 -6.90 -3.62 -7.91
C HIS A 3 -5.66 -4.51 -7.85
N THR A 4 -4.76 -4.24 -6.92
CA THR A 4 -3.54 -5.02 -6.75
C THR A 4 -3.32 -5.30 -5.26
N THR A 5 -2.89 -6.50 -4.96
CA THR A 5 -2.53 -6.90 -3.60
C THR A 5 -1.01 -6.98 -3.50
N PHE A 6 -0.46 -6.26 -2.54
CA PHE A 6 0.98 -6.26 -2.27
C PHE A 6 1.25 -7.06 -0.99
N THR A 7 2.36 -7.77 -0.97
CA THR A 7 2.84 -8.40 0.25
C THR A 7 3.72 -7.39 0.98
N VAL A 8 3.37 -7.07 2.23
CA VAL A 8 4.09 -6.08 3.02
C VAL A 8 4.49 -6.70 4.35
N LYS A 9 5.78 -6.67 4.63
CA LYS A 9 6.33 -7.22 5.87
C LYS A 9 6.77 -6.08 6.79
N GLY A 10 6.64 -6.30 8.09
CA GLY A 10 7.04 -5.32 9.09
C GLY A 10 5.89 -4.60 9.76
N MET A 11 4.67 -4.82 9.33
CA MET A 11 3.50 -4.26 9.99
C MET A 11 3.22 -5.06 11.27
N LYS A 12 3.52 -4.45 12.43
CA LYS A 12 3.42 -5.15 13.72
C LYS A 12 2.22 -4.75 14.56
N CYS A 13 1.53 -3.68 14.22
CA CYS A 13 0.41 -3.18 15.00
C CYS A 13 -0.53 -2.37 14.10
N GLU A 14 -1.67 -1.98 14.67
CA GLU A 14 -2.67 -1.20 13.94
C GLU A 14 -2.13 0.13 13.43
N HIS A 15 -1.21 0.73 14.17
CA HIS A 15 -0.60 2.00 13.76
C HIS A 15 0.20 1.83 12.47
N CYS A 16 0.84 0.69 12.30
CA CYS A 16 1.59 0.40 11.07
C CYS A 16 0.65 0.28 9.89
N GLU A 17 -0.47 -0.43 10.07
CA GLU A 17 -1.50 -0.53 9.03
C GLU A 17 -2.03 0.84 8.64
N ALA A 18 -2.37 1.65 9.63
CA ALA A 18 -2.92 2.98 9.38
C ALA A 18 -1.91 3.87 8.67
N ARG A 19 -0.64 3.77 9.03
CA ARG A 19 0.42 4.56 8.39
C ARG A 19 0.55 4.22 6.91
N VAL A 20 0.56 2.94 6.58
CA VAL A 20 0.65 2.49 5.19
C VAL A 20 -0.58 2.93 4.42
N GLU A 21 -1.77 2.71 4.97
CA GLU A 21 -3.01 3.11 4.32
C GLU A 21 -3.04 4.61 4.06
N GLN A 22 -2.64 5.41 5.03
CA GLN A 22 -2.67 6.85 4.88
C GLN A 22 -1.65 7.34 3.86
N ALA A 23 -0.46 6.77 3.87
CA ALA A 23 0.56 7.11 2.88
C ALA A 23 0.09 6.81 1.46
N LEU A 24 -0.58 5.68 1.27
CA LEU A 24 -1.10 5.31 -0.04
C LEU A 24 -2.27 6.19 -0.46
N LYS A 25 -3.18 6.49 0.45
CA LYS A 25 -4.32 7.37 0.16
C LYS A 25 -3.89 8.78 -0.20
N ASN A 26 -2.74 9.22 0.30
CA ASN A 26 -2.19 10.54 -0.02
C ASN A 26 -1.44 10.54 -1.35
N THR A 27 -1.31 9.39 -2.00
CA THR A 27 -0.68 9.28 -3.30
C THR A 27 -1.71 9.56 -4.39
N ASP A 28 -1.40 10.48 -5.30
CA ASP A 28 -2.29 10.78 -6.41
C ASP A 28 -2.51 9.53 -7.25
N GLY A 29 -3.77 9.28 -7.58
CA GLY A 29 -4.16 8.11 -8.36
C GLY A 29 -4.60 6.92 -7.54
N VAL A 30 -4.38 6.93 -6.23
CA VAL A 30 -4.85 5.87 -5.35
C VAL A 30 -6.24 6.22 -4.84
N GLU A 31 -7.21 5.35 -5.13
CA GLU A 31 -8.59 5.53 -4.72
C GLU A 31 -8.83 5.01 -3.31
N ALA A 32 -8.31 3.82 -3.03
CA ALA A 32 -8.48 3.17 -1.74
C ALA A 32 -7.28 2.29 -1.42
N ALA A 33 -7.01 2.13 -0.14
CA ALA A 33 -5.95 1.26 0.33
C ALA A 33 -6.40 0.59 1.62
N LYS A 34 -6.15 -0.70 1.73
CA LYS A 34 -6.51 -1.48 2.91
C LYS A 34 -5.35 -2.39 3.29
N ALA A 35 -4.82 -2.20 4.48
CA ALA A 35 -3.72 -3.01 5.00
C ALA A 35 -4.26 -4.09 5.93
N ASP A 36 -3.67 -5.28 5.85
CA ASP A 36 -4.00 -6.41 6.70
C ASP A 36 -2.71 -7.00 7.24
N ARG A 37 -2.40 -6.71 8.50
CA ARG A 37 -1.16 -7.20 9.13
C ARG A 37 -1.20 -8.70 9.40
N ALA A 38 -2.38 -9.27 9.58
CA ALA A 38 -2.52 -10.71 9.83
C ALA A 38 -2.12 -11.52 8.60
N LYS A 39 -2.42 -10.99 7.41
CA LYS A 39 -2.07 -11.61 6.13
C LYS A 39 -0.80 -11.04 5.54
N CYS A 40 -0.24 -10.01 6.16
CA CYS A 40 0.92 -9.27 5.65
C CYS A 40 0.68 -8.74 4.24
N THR A 41 -0.53 -8.25 3.97
CA THR A 41 -0.91 -7.76 2.65
C THR A 41 -1.51 -6.36 2.71
N VAL A 42 -1.42 -5.67 1.59
CA VAL A 42 -2.08 -4.37 1.40
C VAL A 42 -2.80 -4.43 0.06
N GLU A 43 -4.10 -4.20 0.09
CA GLU A 43 -4.91 -4.14 -1.12
C GLU A 43 -5.09 -2.70 -1.54
N VAL A 44 -4.83 -2.40 -2.79
CA VAL A 44 -4.88 -1.03 -3.30
C VAL A 44 -5.73 -0.97 -4.56
N ASP A 45 -6.66 -0.02 -4.58
CA ASP A 45 -7.41 0.34 -5.78
C ASP A 45 -6.84 1.64 -6.30
N TYR A 46 -6.40 1.66 -7.54
CA TYR A 46 -5.72 2.82 -8.11
C TYR A 46 -6.05 3.00 -9.58
N ASP A 47 -5.78 4.21 -10.07
CA ASP A 47 -5.93 4.54 -11.49
C ASP A 47 -4.58 4.28 -12.18
N PRO A 48 -4.49 3.27 -13.05
CA PRO A 48 -3.22 2.93 -13.70
C PRO A 48 -2.72 4.04 -14.64
N ALA A 49 -3.56 4.98 -15.01
CA ALA A 49 -3.13 6.12 -15.80
C ALA A 49 -2.43 7.19 -14.96
N ALA A 50 -2.67 7.21 -13.66
CA ALA A 50 -2.10 8.19 -12.76
C ALA A 50 -0.93 7.67 -11.93
N VAL A 51 -0.94 6.38 -11.60
CA VAL A 51 0.09 5.79 -10.75
C VAL A 51 0.33 4.33 -11.16
N THR A 52 1.56 3.87 -11.00
CA THR A 52 1.91 2.48 -11.34
C THR A 52 2.05 1.65 -10.06
N PRO A 53 1.97 0.30 -10.16
CA PRO A 53 2.23 -0.56 -8.99
C PRO A 53 3.61 -0.33 -8.38
N THR A 54 4.62 -0.02 -9.20
CA THR A 54 5.97 0.27 -8.74
C THR A 54 5.98 1.52 -7.87
N ASP A 55 5.24 2.56 -8.26
CA ASP A 55 5.13 3.79 -7.47
C ASP A 55 4.50 3.50 -6.10
N ILE A 56 3.49 2.63 -6.07
CA ILE A 56 2.84 2.25 -4.82
C ILE A 56 3.81 1.47 -3.93
N LEU A 57 4.58 0.55 -4.51
CA LEU A 57 5.62 -0.17 -3.77
C LEU A 57 6.61 0.78 -3.13
N ASP A 58 7.08 1.78 -3.89
CA ASP A 58 8.03 2.77 -3.41
C ASP A 58 7.46 3.53 -2.21
N ARG A 59 6.18 3.86 -2.26
CA ARG A 59 5.53 4.56 -1.14
C ARG A 59 5.48 3.71 0.11
N ILE A 60 5.21 2.42 -0.03
CA ILE A 60 5.19 1.50 1.10
C ILE A 60 6.60 1.36 1.68
N GLU A 61 7.60 1.23 0.83
CA GLU A 61 8.99 1.11 1.27
C GLU A 61 9.47 2.39 1.97
N ASP A 62 9.00 3.56 1.53
CA ASP A 62 9.31 4.82 2.17
C ASP A 62 8.78 4.88 3.61
N CYS A 63 7.77 4.10 3.92
CA CYS A 63 7.25 4.00 5.28
C CYS A 63 8.11 3.10 6.18
N GLY A 64 9.13 2.45 5.62
CA GLY A 64 10.03 1.60 6.38
C GLY A 64 9.65 0.12 6.37
N TYR A 65 8.77 -0.29 5.49
CA TYR A 65 8.33 -1.68 5.39
C TYR A 65 8.84 -2.32 4.10
N GLU A 66 8.96 -3.65 4.11
CA GLU A 66 9.29 -4.40 2.92
C GLU A 66 8.01 -4.72 2.16
N ALA A 67 7.97 -4.34 0.89
CA ALA A 67 6.82 -4.60 0.04
C ALA A 67 7.23 -5.32 -1.23
N SER A 68 6.37 -6.21 -1.70
CA SER A 68 6.56 -6.91 -2.97
C SER A 68 5.21 -7.24 -3.59
N LEU A 69 5.21 -7.46 -4.86
CA LEU A 69 4.01 -7.89 -5.59
C LEU A 69 3.71 -9.37 -5.36
#